data_075e823fb9b7674dc3e1a1424da193a2
#
_entry.id   075e823fb9b7674dc3e1a1424da193a2
#
_cell.length_a   1.000
_cell.length_b   1.000
_cell.length_c   1.000
_cell.angle_alpha   90.00
_cell.angle_beta   90.00
_cell.angle_gamma   90.00
#
_symmetry.space_group_name_H-M   'P 1'
#
loop_
_entity.id
_entity.type
_entity.pdbx_description
1 polymer ?
#
loop_
_entity_poly.entity_id
_entity_poly.type
_entity_poly.pdbx_seq_one_letter_code
_entity_poly.pdbx_strand_id
1 'polypeptide(L)'
;MAAVVAKLGRAFLVCRCKYWKEQDPVKNYSWFQVLAVLFVSLLVMIPARAQDESKAQKKAEAQLKVVHGSVIDKGENPMPASVIYLKNVKSQAVKTYIADESGNYRFSGLDPNVDYEIHAEHDDMTSSIRTVSSFDSRRDIEVTLKLSKKKTQ
;
A
#
# COMPACT_ATOMS: atom_id res chain seq x y z
N MET A 1 80.61 44.43 15.70
CA MET A 1 80.10 43.54 14.63
C MET A 1 78.61 43.16 14.92
N ALA A 2 77.69 44.12 14.93
CA ALA A 2 76.28 43.84 15.18
C ALA A 2 75.31 44.82 14.48
N ALA A 3 75.66 45.33 13.28
CA ALA A 3 74.83 46.35 12.64
C ALA A 3 74.50 46.05 11.15
N VAL A 4 74.76 44.84 10.65
CA VAL A 4 74.59 44.54 9.21
C VAL A 4 73.42 43.58 8.94
N VAL A 5 72.89 42.93 9.96
CA VAL A 5 71.78 41.88 9.79
C VAL A 5 70.40 42.47 9.76
N ALA A 6 70.18 43.72 10.20
CA ALA A 6 68.82 44.28 10.33
C ALA A 6 68.29 44.95 9.05
N LYS A 7 68.98 44.98 7.92
CA LYS A 7 68.57 45.72 6.71
C LYS A 7 68.06 44.83 5.56
N LEU A 8 68.18 43.51 5.66
CA LEU A 8 67.71 42.57 4.64
C LEU A 8 66.28 42.01 4.89
N GLY A 9 65.78 42.23 6.08
CA GLY A 9 64.43 41.65 6.46
C GLY A 9 63.16 42.44 6.01
N ARG A 10 63.35 43.71 5.60
CA ARG A 10 62.21 44.56 5.24
C ARG A 10 61.93 44.69 3.75
N ALA A 11 62.78 44.24 2.89
CA ALA A 11 62.60 44.31 1.43
C ALA A 11 61.82 43.10 0.89
N PHE A 12 61.71 41.99 1.65
CA PHE A 12 61.03 40.77 1.20
C PHE A 12 59.54 40.70 1.54
N LEU A 13 59.08 41.56 2.43
CA LEU A 13 57.66 41.54 2.88
C LEU A 13 56.77 42.46 2.06
N VAL A 14 57.30 43.38 1.27
CA VAL A 14 56.47 44.33 0.51
C VAL A 14 56.16 43.83 -0.90
N CYS A 15 56.88 42.84 -1.41
CA CYS A 15 56.67 42.32 -2.77
C CYS A 15 55.59 41.23 -2.84
N ARG A 16 55.18 40.68 -1.71
CA ARG A 16 54.19 39.57 -1.69
C ARG A 16 52.74 40.02 -1.60
N CYS A 17 52.50 41.29 -1.27
CA CYS A 17 51.13 41.85 -1.18
C CYS A 17 50.60 42.43 -2.50
N LYS A 18 51.43 42.56 -3.55
CA LYS A 18 50.99 43.20 -4.80
C LYS A 18 50.55 42.22 -5.89
N TYR A 19 50.79 40.90 -5.66
CA TYR A 19 50.44 39.86 -6.64
C TYR A 19 49.09 39.18 -6.36
N TRP A 20 48.42 39.52 -5.24
CA TRP A 20 47.13 38.88 -4.85
C TRP A 20 45.91 39.73 -5.14
N LYS A 21 46.04 40.83 -5.91
CA LYS A 21 44.90 41.73 -6.15
C LYS A 21 44.35 41.70 -7.57
N GLU A 22 44.75 40.70 -8.35
CA GLU A 22 44.26 40.62 -9.74
C GLU A 22 43.97 39.19 -10.15
N GLN A 23 43.22 38.50 -9.31
CA GLN A 23 42.42 37.37 -9.74
C GLN A 23 40.99 37.64 -9.25
N ASP A 24 40.27 38.37 -10.06
CA ASP A 24 38.81 38.43 -9.95
C ASP A 24 38.21 37.08 -10.39
N PRO A 25 37.80 36.17 -9.46
CA PRO A 25 37.22 34.90 -9.83
C PRO A 25 35.71 35.00 -9.96
N VAL A 26 35.17 36.04 -10.59
CA VAL A 26 33.71 36.25 -10.46
C VAL A 26 33.00 36.59 -11.76
N LYS A 27 33.51 36.21 -12.92
CA LYS A 27 32.68 36.37 -14.14
C LYS A 27 31.86 35.11 -14.50
N ASN A 28 32.16 33.96 -13.90
CA ASN A 28 31.45 32.72 -14.20
C ASN A 28 30.51 32.20 -13.05
N TYR A 29 30.54 32.87 -11.89
CA TYR A 29 29.73 32.42 -10.74
C TYR A 29 28.23 32.76 -10.86
N SER A 30 27.93 33.85 -11.57
CA SER A 30 26.56 34.31 -11.79
C SER A 30 25.71 33.31 -12.58
N TRP A 31 26.29 32.65 -13.55
CA TRP A 31 25.57 31.65 -14.37
C TRP A 31 25.28 30.38 -13.56
N PHE A 32 26.25 29.84 -12.80
CA PHE A 32 26.03 28.65 -11.98
C PHE A 32 25.03 28.89 -10.84
N GLN A 33 25.02 30.09 -10.27
CA GLN A 33 24.00 30.45 -9.27
C GLN A 33 22.62 30.59 -9.88
N VAL A 34 22.51 31.18 -11.06
CA VAL A 34 21.22 31.28 -11.77
C VAL A 34 20.70 29.89 -12.17
N LEU A 35 21.58 29.00 -12.64
CA LEU A 35 21.22 27.61 -12.93
C LEU A 35 20.86 26.83 -11.66
N ALA A 36 21.56 27.04 -10.54
CA ALA A 36 21.24 26.39 -9.28
C ALA A 36 19.89 26.85 -8.72
N VAL A 37 19.58 28.14 -8.80
CA VAL A 37 18.28 28.68 -8.36
C VAL A 37 17.16 28.20 -9.27
N LEU A 38 17.37 28.10 -10.59
CA LEU A 38 16.40 27.53 -11.53
C LEU A 38 16.18 26.05 -11.27
N PHE A 39 17.23 25.28 -10.91
CA PHE A 39 17.10 23.86 -10.60
C PHE A 39 16.36 23.62 -9.28
N VAL A 40 16.61 24.47 -8.26
CA VAL A 40 15.88 24.42 -6.98
C VAL A 40 14.42 24.82 -7.14
N SER A 41 14.11 25.83 -7.98
CA SER A 41 12.73 26.23 -8.25
C SER A 41 11.94 25.19 -9.05
N LEU A 42 12.61 24.39 -9.91
CA LEU A 42 11.97 23.29 -10.64
C LEU A 42 11.67 22.09 -9.73
N LEU A 43 12.47 21.87 -8.68
CA LEU A 43 12.23 20.80 -7.67
C LEU A 43 11.04 21.09 -6.74
N VAL A 44 10.66 22.35 -6.54
CA VAL A 44 9.53 22.75 -5.69
C VAL A 44 8.18 22.58 -6.41
N MET A 45 8.20 22.41 -7.74
CA MET A 45 6.98 22.19 -8.56
C MET A 45 6.58 20.71 -8.66
N ILE A 46 7.06 19.82 -7.79
CA ILE A 46 6.52 18.47 -7.68
C ILE A 46 5.17 18.60 -6.95
N PRO A 47 4.04 18.48 -7.65
CA PRO A 47 2.74 18.61 -7.00
C PRO A 47 2.61 17.48 -5.98
N ALA A 48 2.31 17.85 -4.73
CA ALA A 48 1.99 16.95 -3.63
C ALA A 48 0.64 16.20 -3.88
N ARG A 49 0.45 15.61 -5.08
CA ARG A 49 -0.75 14.85 -5.44
C ARG A 49 -0.71 13.38 -4.99
N ALA A 50 0.44 12.87 -4.56
CA ALA A 50 0.59 11.47 -4.21
C ALA A 50 -0.09 11.05 -2.89
N GLN A 51 -0.59 11.99 -2.08
CA GLN A 51 -1.18 11.69 -0.77
C GLN A 51 -2.72 11.59 -0.78
N ASP A 52 -3.40 12.11 -1.81
CA ASP A 52 -4.87 12.08 -1.87
C ASP A 52 -5.40 10.74 -2.42
N GLU A 53 -4.67 10.07 -3.31
CA GLU A 53 -5.10 8.78 -3.86
C GLU A 53 -5.13 7.67 -2.80
N SER A 54 -4.19 7.68 -1.85
CA SER A 54 -4.16 6.69 -0.78
C SER A 54 -5.33 6.80 0.21
N LYS A 55 -5.81 8.01 0.47
CA LYS A 55 -6.98 8.26 1.33
C LYS A 55 -8.29 7.89 0.64
N ALA A 56 -8.42 8.15 -0.65
CA ALA A 56 -9.60 7.79 -1.44
C ALA A 56 -9.72 6.27 -1.58
N GLN A 57 -8.63 5.55 -1.86
CA GLN A 57 -8.60 4.09 -1.91
C GLN A 57 -8.93 3.47 -0.55
N LYS A 58 -8.31 3.96 0.53
CA LYS A 58 -8.58 3.47 1.89
C LYS A 58 -10.01 3.73 2.34
N LYS A 59 -10.63 4.83 1.89
CA LYS A 59 -12.05 5.13 2.14
C LYS A 59 -12.98 4.24 1.30
N ALA A 60 -12.61 3.93 0.06
CA ALA A 60 -13.36 3.00 -0.78
C ALA A 60 -13.29 1.56 -0.23
N GLU A 61 -12.12 1.07 0.16
CA GLU A 61 -11.96 -0.22 0.84
C GLU A 61 -12.71 -0.27 2.18
N ALA A 62 -12.79 0.86 2.89
CA ALA A 62 -13.53 0.97 4.14
C ALA A 62 -15.05 0.77 3.97
N GLN A 63 -15.60 0.81 2.78
CA GLN A 63 -17.02 0.57 2.49
C GLN A 63 -17.31 -0.86 2.03
N LEU A 64 -16.29 -1.65 1.70
CA LEU A 64 -16.48 -3.01 1.22
C LEU A 64 -16.92 -3.97 2.33
N LYS A 65 -17.78 -4.92 2.00
CA LYS A 65 -18.21 -5.97 2.93
C LYS A 65 -17.18 -7.08 3.04
N VAL A 66 -17.18 -7.70 4.21
CA VAL A 66 -16.39 -8.89 4.53
C VAL A 66 -17.37 -9.97 4.98
N VAL A 67 -17.23 -11.16 4.40
CA VAL A 67 -17.95 -12.36 4.83
C VAL A 67 -16.92 -13.34 5.36
N HIS A 68 -17.10 -13.78 6.59
CA HIS A 68 -16.26 -14.77 7.24
C HIS A 68 -17.11 -15.78 8.00
N GLY A 69 -16.52 -16.86 8.41
CA GLY A 69 -17.22 -17.88 9.20
C GLY A 69 -16.49 -19.19 9.21
N SER A 70 -17.19 -20.22 9.60
CA SER A 70 -16.65 -21.58 9.69
C SER A 70 -17.49 -22.59 8.94
N VAL A 71 -16.82 -23.63 8.45
CA VAL A 71 -17.43 -24.81 7.86
C VAL A 71 -17.43 -25.93 8.90
N ILE A 72 -18.59 -26.46 9.21
CA ILE A 72 -18.77 -27.51 10.21
C ILE A 72 -19.58 -28.68 9.63
N ASP A 73 -19.34 -29.85 10.18
CA ASP A 73 -20.18 -31.04 9.92
C ASP A 73 -21.44 -31.02 10.78
N LYS A 74 -22.31 -32.00 10.61
CA LYS A 74 -23.52 -32.21 11.45
C LYS A 74 -23.23 -32.37 12.93
N GLY A 75 -22.02 -32.86 13.26
CA GLY A 75 -21.55 -33.02 14.65
C GLY A 75 -20.86 -31.76 15.22
N GLU A 76 -20.95 -30.61 14.52
CA GLU A 76 -20.30 -29.35 14.88
C GLU A 76 -18.76 -29.42 14.87
N ASN A 77 -18.17 -30.44 14.25
CA ASN A 77 -16.74 -30.53 14.08
C ASN A 77 -16.30 -29.61 12.92
N PRO A 78 -15.17 -28.90 13.05
CA PRO A 78 -14.64 -28.10 11.96
C PRO A 78 -14.18 -28.99 10.80
N MET A 79 -14.46 -28.54 9.57
CA MET A 79 -14.12 -29.27 8.35
C MET A 79 -13.03 -28.52 7.59
N PRO A 80 -11.75 -28.86 7.83
CA PRO A 80 -10.62 -28.27 7.11
C PRO A 80 -10.65 -28.68 5.63
N ALA A 81 -9.91 -27.94 4.81
CA ALA A 81 -9.77 -28.18 3.37
C ALA A 81 -11.11 -28.21 2.58
N SER A 82 -12.22 -27.74 3.19
CA SER A 82 -13.49 -27.55 2.48
C SER A 82 -13.35 -26.41 1.46
N VAL A 83 -13.95 -26.56 0.29
CA VAL A 83 -13.98 -25.54 -0.75
C VAL A 83 -15.25 -24.71 -0.59
N ILE A 84 -15.09 -23.40 -0.38
CA ILE A 84 -16.19 -22.46 -0.24
C ILE A 84 -16.34 -21.69 -1.54
N TYR A 85 -17.55 -21.63 -2.05
CA TYR A 85 -17.94 -20.90 -3.25
C TYR A 85 -18.77 -19.69 -2.88
N LEU A 86 -18.35 -18.51 -3.36
CA LEU A 86 -19.08 -17.26 -3.23
C LEU A 86 -19.45 -16.76 -4.62
N LYS A 87 -20.73 -16.84 -4.95
CA LYS A 87 -21.27 -16.44 -6.25
C LYS A 87 -21.91 -15.05 -6.15
N ASN A 88 -21.48 -14.14 -7.01
CA ASN A 88 -22.13 -12.86 -7.21
C ASN A 88 -23.41 -13.06 -8.03
N VAL A 89 -24.57 -12.74 -7.48
CA VAL A 89 -25.87 -12.98 -8.13
C VAL A 89 -26.02 -12.13 -9.39
N LYS A 90 -25.47 -10.90 -9.40
CA LYS A 90 -25.60 -9.96 -10.51
C LYS A 90 -24.69 -10.31 -11.69
N SER A 91 -23.42 -10.56 -11.43
CA SER A 91 -22.40 -10.83 -12.47
C SER A 91 -22.19 -12.31 -12.75
N GLN A 92 -22.77 -13.21 -11.94
CA GLN A 92 -22.56 -14.66 -11.97
C GLN A 92 -21.08 -15.07 -11.74
N ALA A 93 -20.21 -14.14 -11.35
CA ALA A 93 -18.82 -14.42 -11.03
C ALA A 93 -18.73 -15.23 -9.74
N VAL A 94 -17.86 -16.24 -9.72
CA VAL A 94 -17.63 -17.11 -8.56
C VAL A 94 -16.24 -16.87 -8.03
N LYS A 95 -16.12 -16.63 -6.72
CA LYS A 95 -14.87 -16.64 -5.97
C LYS A 95 -14.82 -17.91 -5.12
N THR A 96 -13.64 -18.50 -5.02
CA THR A 96 -13.43 -19.70 -4.20
C THR A 96 -12.45 -19.44 -3.09
N TYR A 97 -12.61 -20.13 -1.97
CA TYR A 97 -11.70 -20.13 -0.83
C TYR A 97 -11.58 -21.55 -0.26
N ILE A 98 -10.42 -21.92 0.25
CA ILE A 98 -10.22 -23.21 0.92
C ILE A 98 -10.14 -22.94 2.42
N ALA A 99 -10.99 -23.63 3.20
CA ALA A 99 -11.01 -23.50 4.64
C ALA A 99 -9.66 -23.88 5.27
N ASP A 100 -9.29 -23.17 6.31
CA ASP A 100 -8.07 -23.44 7.09
C ASP A 100 -8.20 -24.71 7.95
N GLU A 101 -7.16 -25.03 8.73
CA GLU A 101 -7.12 -26.19 9.64
C GLU A 101 -8.24 -26.19 10.69
N SER A 102 -8.76 -25.02 11.02
CA SER A 102 -9.88 -24.82 11.94
C SER A 102 -11.23 -24.73 11.23
N GLY A 103 -11.28 -24.95 9.91
CA GLY A 103 -12.48 -24.85 9.09
C GLY A 103 -12.91 -23.42 8.81
N ASN A 104 -12.11 -22.39 9.11
CA ASN A 104 -12.48 -21.00 8.92
C ASN A 104 -12.23 -20.53 7.48
N TYR A 105 -13.01 -19.56 7.06
CA TYR A 105 -12.86 -18.91 5.77
C TYR A 105 -13.13 -17.41 5.87
N ARG A 106 -12.62 -16.64 4.89
CA ARG A 106 -12.83 -15.19 4.82
C ARG A 106 -12.79 -14.69 3.37
N PHE A 107 -13.84 -13.99 2.98
CA PHE A 107 -13.91 -13.21 1.76
C PHE A 107 -13.93 -11.72 2.10
N SER A 108 -13.07 -10.95 1.47
CA SER A 108 -13.00 -9.50 1.61
C SER A 108 -13.18 -8.81 0.26
N GLY A 109 -13.43 -7.50 0.30
CA GLY A 109 -13.56 -6.73 -0.92
C GLY A 109 -14.86 -7.01 -1.68
N LEU A 110 -15.97 -7.21 -0.96
CA LEU A 110 -17.29 -7.47 -1.54
C LEU A 110 -18.06 -6.16 -1.69
N ASP A 111 -18.71 -5.98 -2.85
CA ASP A 111 -19.54 -4.81 -3.12
C ASP A 111 -20.77 -4.83 -2.18
N PRO A 112 -21.00 -3.77 -1.39
CA PRO A 112 -22.15 -3.71 -0.49
C PRO A 112 -23.52 -3.69 -1.19
N ASN A 113 -23.57 -3.34 -2.49
CA ASN A 113 -24.78 -3.19 -3.28
C ASN A 113 -25.14 -4.44 -4.09
N VAL A 114 -24.50 -5.56 -3.81
CA VAL A 114 -24.68 -6.82 -4.55
C VAL A 114 -25.03 -7.93 -3.58
N ASP A 115 -25.96 -8.80 -4.00
CA ASP A 115 -26.29 -10.03 -3.29
C ASP A 115 -25.29 -11.13 -3.67
N TYR A 116 -24.91 -11.92 -2.68
CA TYR A 116 -24.00 -13.05 -2.87
C TYR A 116 -24.64 -14.33 -2.33
N GLU A 117 -24.43 -15.42 -3.06
CA GLU A 117 -24.75 -16.78 -2.64
C GLU A 117 -23.48 -17.48 -2.21
N ILE A 118 -23.49 -18.08 -1.02
CA ILE A 118 -22.36 -18.81 -0.46
C ILE A 118 -22.76 -20.25 -0.12
N HIS A 119 -21.91 -21.19 -0.46
CA HIS A 119 -22.02 -22.59 -0.07
C HIS A 119 -20.62 -23.22 0.03
N ALA A 120 -20.53 -24.34 0.71
CA ALA A 120 -19.31 -25.10 0.87
C ALA A 120 -19.48 -26.54 0.35
N GLU A 121 -18.40 -27.10 -0.17
CA GLU A 121 -18.31 -28.49 -0.58
C GLU A 121 -17.06 -29.14 0.04
N HIS A 122 -17.19 -30.39 0.45
CA HIS A 122 -16.10 -31.21 0.94
C HIS A 122 -16.41 -32.67 0.61
N ASP A 123 -15.64 -33.27 -0.28
CA ASP A 123 -15.86 -34.62 -0.82
C ASP A 123 -17.32 -34.83 -1.27
N ASP A 124 -18.01 -35.78 -0.66
CA ASP A 124 -19.44 -36.10 -0.95
C ASP A 124 -20.43 -35.26 -0.14
N MET A 125 -19.98 -34.23 0.56
CA MET A 125 -20.79 -33.38 1.38
C MET A 125 -20.93 -31.97 0.77
N THR A 126 -22.12 -31.38 0.95
CA THR A 126 -22.38 -29.99 0.53
C THR A 126 -23.18 -29.26 1.60
N SER A 127 -22.99 -27.96 1.71
CA SER A 127 -23.83 -27.13 2.58
C SER A 127 -25.06 -26.61 1.83
N SER A 128 -26.06 -26.18 2.59
CA SER A 128 -27.15 -25.37 2.02
C SER A 128 -26.60 -24.03 1.53
N ILE A 129 -27.17 -23.50 0.45
CA ILE A 129 -26.86 -22.17 -0.05
C ILE A 129 -27.37 -21.13 0.97
N ARG A 130 -26.51 -20.18 1.31
CA ARG A 130 -26.83 -19.01 2.14
C ARG A 130 -26.71 -17.77 1.29
N THR A 131 -27.65 -16.84 1.46
CA THR A 131 -27.62 -15.55 0.75
C THR A 131 -27.12 -14.46 1.69
N VAL A 132 -26.13 -13.72 1.23
CA VAL A 132 -25.65 -12.48 1.86
C VAL A 132 -26.27 -11.33 1.07
N SER A 133 -27.23 -10.65 1.69
CA SER A 133 -28.01 -9.62 1.01
C SER A 133 -27.31 -8.27 0.99
N SER A 134 -27.53 -7.52 -0.09
CA SER A 134 -27.14 -6.11 -0.19
C SER A 134 -27.85 -5.23 0.85
N PHE A 135 -29.05 -5.61 1.29
CA PHE A 135 -29.80 -4.89 2.33
C PHE A 135 -29.21 -5.04 3.74
N ASP A 136 -28.32 -6.01 3.96
CA ASP A 136 -27.62 -6.12 5.24
C ASP A 136 -26.60 -4.99 5.36
N SER A 137 -26.84 -4.05 6.27
CA SER A 137 -25.98 -2.88 6.49
C SER A 137 -24.68 -3.21 7.23
N ARG A 138 -24.54 -4.43 7.75
CA ARG A 138 -23.32 -4.87 8.43
C ARG A 138 -22.19 -5.01 7.41
N ARG A 139 -21.01 -4.56 7.80
CA ARG A 139 -19.80 -4.68 6.98
C ARG A 139 -19.12 -6.02 7.17
N ASP A 140 -19.24 -6.56 8.34
CA ASP A 140 -18.66 -7.83 8.75
C ASP A 140 -19.79 -8.81 9.04
N ILE A 141 -19.89 -9.83 8.19
CA ILE A 141 -21.02 -10.78 8.19
C ILE A 141 -20.46 -12.16 8.46
N GLU A 142 -20.87 -12.74 9.57
CA GLU A 142 -20.50 -14.09 9.95
C GLU A 142 -21.53 -15.09 9.42
N VAL A 143 -21.05 -16.13 8.72
CA VAL A 143 -21.89 -17.20 8.15
C VAL A 143 -21.28 -18.55 8.47
N THR A 144 -21.95 -19.36 9.28
CA THR A 144 -21.58 -20.76 9.51
C THR A 144 -22.22 -21.65 8.45
N LEU A 145 -21.42 -22.47 7.77
CA LEU A 145 -21.84 -23.40 6.74
C LEU A 145 -21.84 -24.84 7.30
N LYS A 146 -23.03 -25.47 7.39
CA LYS A 146 -23.17 -26.85 7.86
C LYS A 146 -23.19 -27.81 6.67
N LEU A 147 -22.21 -28.73 6.62
CA LEU A 147 -22.15 -29.76 5.60
C LEU A 147 -23.11 -30.91 5.85
N SER A 148 -23.69 -31.43 4.81
CA SER A 148 -24.50 -32.63 4.81
C SER A 148 -24.25 -33.46 3.56
N LYS A 149 -24.47 -34.78 3.62
CA LYS A 149 -24.31 -35.66 2.45
C LYS A 149 -25.13 -35.14 1.29
N LYS A 150 -24.53 -35.06 0.12
CA LYS A 150 -25.19 -34.67 -1.12
C LYS A 150 -26.34 -35.66 -1.38
N LYS A 151 -27.57 -35.16 -1.48
CA LYS A 151 -28.69 -36.01 -1.89
C LYS A 151 -28.48 -36.37 -3.35
N THR A 152 -28.13 -37.62 -3.64
CA THR A 152 -28.16 -38.17 -4.99
C THR A 152 -29.63 -38.23 -5.41
N GLN A 153 -30.03 -37.42 -6.38
CA GLN A 153 -31.32 -37.55 -7.08
C GLN A 153 -31.21 -38.66 -8.10
#